data_42905c6b0b27cab2c084c7d3257f93cd
#
_entry.id   42905c6b0b27cab2c084c7d3257f93cd
#
_cell.length_a   1.000
_cell.length_b   1.000
_cell.length_c   1.000
_cell.angle_alpha   90.00
_cell.angle_beta   90.00
_cell.angle_gamma   90.00
#
_symmetry.space_group_name_H-M   'P 1'
#
loop_
_entity.id
_entity.type
_entity.pdbx_description
1 polymer ?
#
loop_
_entity_poly.entity_id
_entity_poly.type
_entity_poly.pdbx_seq_one_letter_code
_entity_poly.pdbx_strand_id
1 'polypeptide(L)'
;MLYTLMHRDTAVMDLELDEYSNIVALGKIHHAEHLPLGTYNKIGVERKSLNRWWTKRSIPASRRGIRDVLDELELSSPQELIEKCFGLSLSDQYWISPTDKPLDWHKVNFFENTFSEDIGNILFGKGRSSGSASLISPDNTANGNLKKKWKIIDGKRVLLKGSSAPYRQEAYNEVLASEIARRLCIPY
;
A
#
# COMPACT_ATOMS: atom_id res chain seq x y z
N MET A 1 -2.65 15.15 12.26
CA MET A 1 -3.01 15.78 10.96
C MET A 1 -4.40 15.38 10.51
N LEU A 2 -5.12 16.27 9.82
CA LEU A 2 -6.49 16.03 9.36
C LEU A 2 -6.49 15.56 7.89
N TYR A 3 -7.23 14.49 7.64
CA TYR A 3 -7.39 13.88 6.32
C TYR A 3 -8.84 13.51 6.06
N THR A 4 -9.20 13.39 4.79
CA THR A 4 -10.44 12.73 4.37
C THR A 4 -10.07 11.35 3.80
N LEU A 5 -10.64 10.28 4.36
CA LEU A 5 -10.62 8.95 3.75
C LEU A 5 -11.44 9.01 2.46
N MET A 6 -10.84 8.56 1.39
CA MET A 6 -11.41 8.56 0.03
C MET A 6 -11.57 7.12 -0.46
N HIS A 7 -12.58 6.90 -1.29
CA HIS A 7 -12.71 5.71 -2.15
C HIS A 7 -12.85 6.21 -3.59
N ARG A 8 -11.77 6.13 -4.36
CA ARG A 8 -11.63 6.84 -5.64
C ARG A 8 -11.91 8.34 -5.45
N ASP A 9 -12.89 8.87 -6.16
CA ASP A 9 -13.30 10.28 -6.12
C ASP A 9 -14.28 10.60 -4.99
N THR A 10 -14.77 9.58 -4.26
CA THR A 10 -15.80 9.72 -3.25
C THR A 10 -15.17 9.94 -1.88
N ALA A 11 -15.51 11.07 -1.23
CA ALA A 11 -15.16 11.31 0.17
C ALA A 11 -15.97 10.38 1.08
N VAL A 12 -15.30 9.59 1.90
CA VAL A 12 -15.93 8.58 2.76
C VAL A 12 -16.15 9.14 4.17
N MET A 13 -15.08 9.61 4.80
CA MET A 13 -15.16 10.21 6.13
C MET A 13 -13.89 11.01 6.45
N ASP A 14 -14.02 11.97 7.36
CA ASP A 14 -12.88 12.70 7.89
C ASP A 14 -12.24 11.91 9.04
N LEU A 15 -10.91 12.02 9.16
CA LEU A 15 -10.14 11.34 10.20
C LEU A 15 -8.91 12.15 10.59
N GLU A 16 -8.37 11.84 11.75
CA GLU A 16 -7.13 12.44 12.25
C GLU A 16 -6.07 11.36 12.45
N LEU A 17 -4.87 11.61 11.96
CA LEU A 17 -3.67 10.79 12.22
C LEU A 17 -2.78 11.48 13.26
N ASP A 18 -2.19 10.67 14.16
CA ASP A 18 -1.13 11.09 15.07
C ASP A 18 0.25 11.15 14.37
N GLU A 19 1.28 11.47 15.12
CA GLU A 19 2.68 11.52 14.66
C GLU A 19 3.24 10.14 14.23
N TYR A 20 2.57 9.05 14.63
CA TYR A 20 2.91 7.68 14.25
C TYR A 20 2.02 7.14 13.11
N SER A 21 1.27 8.02 12.45
CA SER A 21 0.35 7.67 11.35
C SER A 21 -0.78 6.72 11.76
N ASN A 22 -1.20 6.73 13.04
CA ASN A 22 -2.38 5.99 13.50
C ASN A 22 -3.63 6.86 13.46
N ILE A 23 -4.79 6.26 13.18
CA ILE A 23 -6.09 6.94 13.27
C ILE A 23 -6.47 7.12 14.75
N VAL A 24 -6.42 8.36 15.22
CA VAL A 24 -6.70 8.73 16.61
C VAL A 24 -8.09 9.32 16.81
N ALA A 25 -8.65 9.97 15.80
CA ALA A 25 -10.00 10.51 15.84
C ALA A 25 -10.76 10.24 14.54
N LEU A 26 -12.08 10.14 14.66
CA LEU A 26 -13.03 10.02 13.55
C LEU A 26 -13.83 11.31 13.47
N GLY A 27 -13.92 11.89 12.27
CA GLY A 27 -14.71 13.06 11.98
C GLY A 27 -16.05 12.72 11.32
N LYS A 28 -16.49 13.59 10.44
CA LYS A 28 -17.77 13.47 9.74
C LYS A 28 -17.74 12.30 8.76
N ILE A 29 -18.79 11.49 8.74
CA ILE A 29 -19.04 10.49 7.71
C ILE A 29 -19.79 11.17 6.57
N HIS A 30 -19.25 11.08 5.36
CA HIS A 30 -19.83 11.63 4.15
C HIS A 30 -20.63 10.58 3.38
N HIS A 31 -20.03 9.38 3.15
CA HIS A 31 -20.62 8.26 2.42
C HIS A 31 -20.36 6.94 3.15
N ALA A 32 -21.32 6.54 3.99
CA ALA A 32 -21.19 5.34 4.84
C ALA A 32 -21.12 4.03 4.02
N GLU A 33 -21.76 4.00 2.85
CA GLU A 33 -21.77 2.87 1.92
C GLU A 33 -20.39 2.56 1.30
N HIS A 34 -19.48 3.52 1.37
CA HIS A 34 -18.08 3.38 0.93
C HIS A 34 -17.10 3.06 2.06
N LEU A 35 -17.57 2.82 3.28
CA LEU A 35 -16.68 2.45 4.39
C LEU A 35 -16.00 1.10 4.12
N PRO A 36 -14.70 0.93 4.45
CA PRO A 36 -14.02 -0.34 4.27
C PRO A 36 -14.69 -1.45 5.08
N LEU A 37 -14.82 -2.63 4.48
CA LEU A 37 -15.45 -3.77 5.12
C LEU A 37 -14.78 -4.13 6.45
N GLY A 38 -15.60 -4.42 7.47
CA GLY A 38 -15.13 -4.79 8.81
C GLY A 38 -14.67 -3.61 9.68
N THR A 39 -14.86 -2.36 9.23
CA THR A 39 -14.52 -1.17 10.01
C THR A 39 -15.73 -0.55 10.72
N TYR A 40 -16.91 -1.08 10.47
CA TYR A 40 -18.18 -0.61 11.03
C TYR A 40 -19.07 -1.78 11.48
N ASN A 41 -20.01 -1.48 12.36
CA ASN A 41 -21.03 -2.40 12.85
C ASN A 41 -22.41 -1.71 12.87
N LYS A 42 -23.41 -2.33 13.48
CA LYS A 42 -24.79 -1.76 13.58
C LYS A 42 -24.87 -0.43 14.31
N ILE A 43 -23.87 -0.09 15.13
CA ILE A 43 -23.82 1.15 15.93
C ILE A 43 -23.11 2.27 15.15
N GLY A 44 -22.21 1.94 14.25
CA GLY A 44 -21.42 2.91 13.45
C GLY A 44 -20.00 2.45 13.19
N VAL A 45 -19.15 3.41 12.82
CA VAL A 45 -17.72 3.16 12.56
C VAL A 45 -16.98 2.98 13.88
N GLU A 46 -16.20 1.91 13.96
CA GLU A 46 -15.36 1.63 15.11
C GLU A 46 -13.92 2.09 14.84
N ARG A 47 -13.45 3.10 15.58
CA ARG A 47 -12.11 3.68 15.40
C ARG A 47 -10.99 2.63 15.46
N LYS A 48 -11.07 1.67 16.42
CA LYS A 48 -10.06 0.62 16.56
C LYS A 48 -10.01 -0.30 15.33
N SER A 49 -11.16 -0.65 14.77
CA SER A 49 -11.26 -1.48 13.57
C SER A 49 -10.77 -0.75 12.32
N LEU A 50 -11.10 0.55 12.21
CA LEU A 50 -10.61 1.39 11.11
C LEU A 50 -9.08 1.58 11.20
N ASN A 51 -8.54 1.86 12.40
CA ASN A 51 -7.09 1.97 12.59
C ASN A 51 -6.38 0.64 12.28
N ARG A 52 -6.94 -0.49 12.69
CA ARG A 52 -6.39 -1.81 12.35
C ARG A 52 -6.41 -2.07 10.85
N TRP A 53 -7.47 -1.69 10.16
CA TRP A 53 -7.54 -1.76 8.70
C TRP A 53 -6.47 -0.89 8.05
N TRP A 54 -6.33 0.35 8.50
CA TRP A 54 -5.33 1.29 8.01
C TRP A 54 -3.90 0.78 8.21
N THR A 55 -3.54 0.39 9.43
CA THR A 55 -2.19 -0.08 9.76
C THR A 55 -1.82 -1.39 9.07
N LYS A 56 -2.80 -2.29 8.82
CA LYS A 56 -2.58 -3.54 8.08
C LYS A 56 -2.29 -3.32 6.59
N ARG A 57 -2.48 -2.14 6.05
CA ARG A 57 -2.11 -1.79 4.67
C ARG A 57 -0.61 -1.57 4.51
N SER A 58 0.11 -1.34 5.59
CA SER A 58 1.56 -1.16 5.56
C SER A 58 2.30 -2.46 5.24
N ILE A 59 3.53 -2.30 4.79
CA ILE A 59 4.48 -3.40 4.70
C ILE A 59 4.62 -4.02 6.10
N PRO A 60 4.49 -5.36 6.24
CA PRO A 60 4.70 -5.99 7.54
C PRO A 60 6.10 -5.69 8.09
N ALA A 61 6.18 -5.34 9.38
CA ALA A 61 7.46 -5.10 10.06
C ALA A 61 8.39 -6.34 10.05
N SER A 62 7.82 -7.54 9.81
CA SER A 62 8.55 -8.79 9.65
C SER A 62 9.14 -9.00 8.25
N ARG A 63 8.82 -8.12 7.28
CA ARG A 63 9.38 -8.25 5.93
C ARG A 63 10.89 -8.05 5.95
N ARG A 64 11.60 -8.98 5.32
CA ARG A 64 13.07 -8.89 5.19
C ARG A 64 13.45 -7.61 4.44
N GLY A 65 14.40 -6.85 4.98
CA GLY A 65 14.91 -5.60 4.40
C GLY A 65 14.06 -4.36 4.69
N ILE A 66 12.96 -4.46 5.45
CA ILE A 66 12.15 -3.27 5.79
C ILE A 66 12.92 -2.28 6.66
N ARG A 67 13.77 -2.76 7.57
CA ARG A 67 14.62 -1.90 8.42
C ARG A 67 15.58 -1.07 7.57
N ASP A 68 16.27 -1.72 6.63
CA ASP A 68 17.20 -1.03 5.73
C ASP A 68 16.47 0.06 4.92
N VAL A 69 15.22 -0.19 4.52
CA VAL A 69 14.38 0.81 3.83
C VAL A 69 14.05 1.99 4.74
N LEU A 70 13.62 1.71 5.97
CA LEU A 70 13.24 2.75 6.93
C LEU A 70 14.45 3.61 7.28
N ASP A 71 15.59 2.98 7.57
CA ASP A 71 16.85 3.67 7.88
C ASP A 71 17.32 4.53 6.69
N GLU A 72 17.24 4.01 5.47
CA GLU A 72 17.63 4.74 4.25
C GLU A 72 16.71 5.92 3.94
N LEU A 73 15.43 5.84 4.34
CA LEU A 73 14.42 6.88 4.14
C LEU A 73 14.25 7.80 5.35
N GLU A 74 15.02 7.57 6.43
CA GLU A 74 14.91 8.31 7.69
C GLU A 74 13.50 8.27 8.29
N LEU A 75 12.85 7.09 8.22
CA LEU A 75 11.50 6.84 8.73
C LEU A 75 11.54 5.93 9.95
N SER A 76 10.64 6.18 10.91
CA SER A 76 10.59 5.44 12.17
C SER A 76 9.73 4.17 12.07
N SER A 77 8.80 4.11 11.13
CA SER A 77 7.86 2.99 11.03
C SER A 77 7.35 2.74 9.60
N PRO A 78 6.91 1.49 9.31
CA PRO A 78 6.22 1.20 8.04
C PRO A 78 4.91 1.99 7.85
N GLN A 79 4.28 2.44 8.94
CA GLN A 79 3.06 3.24 8.89
C GLN A 79 3.31 4.62 8.29
N GLU A 80 4.45 5.20 8.55
CA GLU A 80 4.84 6.47 7.92
C GLU A 80 4.95 6.36 6.39
N LEU A 81 5.37 5.20 5.87
CA LEU A 81 5.38 4.94 4.43
C LEU A 81 3.97 5.02 3.83
N ILE A 82 2.95 4.51 4.54
CA ILE A 82 1.55 4.60 4.06
C ILE A 82 1.11 6.06 4.00
N GLU A 83 1.31 6.81 5.07
CA GLU A 83 0.91 8.21 5.12
C GLU A 83 1.61 9.03 4.04
N LYS A 84 2.94 8.85 3.87
CA LYS A 84 3.74 9.54 2.84
C LYS A 84 3.28 9.24 1.40
N CYS A 85 2.66 8.08 1.15
CA CYS A 85 2.06 7.76 -0.15
C CYS A 85 0.52 7.86 -0.13
N PHE A 86 -0.05 8.60 0.84
CA PHE A 86 -1.49 8.82 0.98
C PHE A 86 -2.32 7.53 1.07
N GLY A 87 -1.75 6.43 1.51
CA GLY A 87 -2.42 5.13 1.53
C GLY A 87 -2.73 4.54 0.15
N LEU A 88 -2.22 5.12 -0.92
CA LEU A 88 -2.45 4.64 -2.28
C LEU A 88 -1.95 3.20 -2.47
N SER A 89 -2.72 2.40 -3.19
CA SER A 89 -2.46 0.98 -3.40
C SER A 89 -2.87 0.55 -4.82
N LEU A 90 -2.31 -0.57 -5.28
CA LEU A 90 -2.83 -1.31 -6.44
C LEU A 90 -3.73 -2.48 -6.02
N SER A 91 -3.93 -2.70 -4.72
CA SER A 91 -4.79 -3.78 -4.19
C SER A 91 -6.24 -3.34 -3.98
N ASP A 92 -6.46 -2.05 -3.79
CA ASP A 92 -7.77 -1.43 -3.64
C ASP A 92 -7.72 0.06 -4.03
N GLN A 93 -8.84 0.76 -3.92
CA GLN A 93 -8.99 2.15 -4.34
C GLN A 93 -9.22 3.12 -3.16
N TYR A 94 -8.88 2.69 -1.94
CA TYR A 94 -8.92 3.56 -0.76
C TYR A 94 -7.62 4.33 -0.60
N TRP A 95 -7.76 5.59 -0.18
CA TRP A 95 -6.63 6.49 0.06
C TRP A 95 -7.04 7.62 0.99
N ILE A 96 -6.10 8.47 1.42
CA ILE A 96 -6.37 9.64 2.24
C ILE A 96 -5.94 10.90 1.51
N SER A 97 -6.77 11.94 1.57
CA SER A 97 -6.47 13.26 1.03
C SER A 97 -6.28 14.24 2.19
N PRO A 98 -5.17 15.02 2.23
CA PRO A 98 -5.02 16.08 3.22
C PRO A 98 -6.15 17.10 3.11
N THR A 99 -6.75 17.51 4.24
CA THR A 99 -7.87 18.45 4.20
C THR A 99 -7.46 19.88 3.86
N ASP A 100 -6.24 20.27 4.20
CA ASP A 100 -5.67 21.58 3.90
C ASP A 100 -5.23 21.74 2.43
N LYS A 101 -4.91 20.63 1.79
CA LYS A 101 -4.49 20.60 0.36
C LYS A 101 -5.09 19.37 -0.33
N PRO A 102 -6.37 19.39 -0.66
CA PRO A 102 -7.03 18.25 -1.29
C PRO A 102 -6.37 17.82 -2.59
N LEU A 103 -6.24 16.52 -2.78
CA LEU A 103 -5.65 15.91 -3.96
C LEU A 103 -6.75 15.37 -4.88
N ASP A 104 -6.41 15.26 -6.16
CA ASP A 104 -7.27 14.71 -7.21
C ASP A 104 -6.89 13.24 -7.46
N TRP A 105 -7.86 12.32 -7.30
CA TRP A 105 -7.67 10.89 -7.53
C TRP A 105 -7.00 10.58 -8.88
N HIS A 106 -7.48 11.19 -9.95
CA HIS A 106 -6.96 10.93 -11.30
C HIS A 106 -5.51 11.36 -11.49
N LYS A 107 -5.01 12.26 -10.65
CA LYS A 107 -3.61 12.71 -10.68
C LYS A 107 -2.67 11.91 -9.80
N VAL A 108 -3.20 11.17 -8.82
CA VAL A 108 -2.35 10.51 -7.81
C VAL A 108 -2.45 8.99 -7.81
N ASN A 109 -3.54 8.39 -8.33
CA ASN A 109 -3.74 6.96 -8.28
C ASN A 109 -2.69 6.19 -9.12
N PHE A 110 -2.39 4.95 -8.69
CA PHE A 110 -1.42 4.09 -9.38
C PHE A 110 -2.02 3.28 -10.55
N PHE A 111 -3.33 3.33 -10.75
CA PHE A 111 -4.01 2.63 -11.85
C PHE A 111 -3.84 3.37 -13.18
N GLU A 112 -3.81 4.69 -13.14
CA GLU A 112 -3.76 5.56 -14.32
C GLU A 112 -2.39 6.22 -14.48
N ASN A 113 -1.69 6.47 -13.38
CA ASN A 113 -0.43 7.20 -13.37
C ASN A 113 0.78 6.27 -13.27
N THR A 114 1.95 6.79 -13.65
CA THR A 114 3.24 6.17 -13.37
C THR A 114 3.58 6.30 -11.88
N PHE A 115 4.48 5.46 -11.38
CA PHE A 115 4.94 5.48 -10.00
C PHE A 115 6.44 5.22 -9.93
N SER A 116 7.07 5.60 -8.79
CA SER A 116 8.48 5.35 -8.56
C SER A 116 8.74 3.86 -8.26
N GLU A 117 9.83 3.35 -8.81
CA GLU A 117 10.36 2.02 -8.49
C GLU A 117 11.38 2.05 -7.34
N ASP A 118 11.70 3.21 -6.77
CA ASP A 118 12.79 3.36 -5.78
C ASP A 118 12.58 2.49 -4.55
N ILE A 119 11.40 2.58 -3.93
CA ILE A 119 11.04 1.75 -2.76
C ILE A 119 11.13 0.26 -3.10
N GLY A 120 10.58 -0.13 -4.24
CA GLY A 120 10.66 -1.51 -4.71
C GLY A 120 12.09 -1.98 -4.93
N ASN A 121 12.96 -1.12 -5.47
CA ASN A 121 14.38 -1.45 -5.68
C ASN A 121 15.11 -1.64 -4.36
N ILE A 122 14.89 -0.76 -3.38
CA ILE A 122 15.48 -0.90 -2.04
C ILE A 122 15.00 -2.19 -1.39
N LEU A 123 13.69 -2.48 -1.40
CA LEU A 123 13.09 -3.71 -0.86
C LEU A 123 13.63 -4.98 -1.54
N PHE A 124 14.02 -4.90 -2.81
CA PHE A 124 14.68 -5.99 -3.53
C PHE A 124 16.18 -6.09 -3.23
N GLY A 125 16.77 -5.11 -2.54
CA GLY A 125 18.19 -5.06 -2.22
C GLY A 125 19.07 -4.60 -3.39
N LYS A 126 18.53 -3.75 -4.28
CA LYS A 126 19.26 -3.16 -5.41
C LYS A 126 19.84 -1.77 -5.11
N GLY A 127 19.52 -1.19 -3.94
CA GLY A 127 19.89 0.17 -3.58
C GLY A 127 19.13 1.24 -4.38
N ARG A 128 19.42 2.51 -4.08
CA ARG A 128 18.84 3.66 -4.80
C ARG A 128 19.45 3.83 -6.21
N SER A 129 18.61 4.22 -7.15
CA SER A 129 19.07 4.98 -8.32
C SER A 129 19.25 6.43 -7.87
N SER A 130 20.39 7.04 -8.00
CA SER A 130 20.84 8.37 -7.57
C SER A 130 19.73 9.43 -7.32
N GLY A 131 19.77 10.12 -6.17
CA GLY A 131 18.89 11.25 -5.81
C GLY A 131 17.99 10.99 -4.59
N SER A 132 17.05 11.90 -4.30
CA SER A 132 16.04 11.67 -3.27
C SER A 132 15.00 10.65 -3.77
N ALA A 133 14.78 9.56 -3.01
CA ALA A 133 13.80 8.55 -3.37
C ALA A 133 12.37 9.13 -3.31
N SER A 134 11.58 8.89 -4.35
CA SER A 134 10.15 9.21 -4.29
C SER A 134 9.44 8.18 -3.41
N LEU A 135 8.74 8.68 -2.38
CA LEU A 135 7.93 7.85 -1.48
C LEU A 135 6.56 7.46 -2.08
N ILE A 136 6.20 8.03 -3.24
CA ILE A 136 4.93 7.72 -3.92
C ILE A 136 5.11 6.43 -4.72
N SER A 137 4.86 5.31 -4.06
CA SER A 137 5.06 3.97 -4.64
C SER A 137 4.00 2.99 -4.15
N PRO A 138 3.43 2.14 -5.03
CA PRO A 138 2.51 1.07 -4.63
C PRO A 138 3.17 -0.01 -3.77
N ASP A 139 4.50 -0.02 -3.72
CA ASP A 139 5.26 -0.96 -2.89
C ASP A 139 5.05 -0.72 -1.39
N ASN A 140 4.70 0.51 -0.99
CA ASN A 140 4.42 0.89 0.40
C ASN A 140 3.23 0.13 1.01
N THR A 141 2.30 -0.34 0.19
CA THR A 141 1.11 -1.09 0.60
C THR A 141 1.14 -2.56 0.16
N ALA A 142 2.27 -3.04 -0.36
CA ALA A 142 2.40 -4.42 -0.79
C ALA A 142 2.54 -5.38 0.40
N ASN A 143 1.53 -6.18 0.71
CA ASN A 143 1.50 -7.08 1.86
C ASN A 143 2.33 -8.38 1.65
N GLY A 144 2.68 -9.07 2.74
CA GLY A 144 3.38 -10.36 2.79
C GLY A 144 4.89 -10.26 2.99
N ASN A 145 5.55 -11.36 3.35
CA ASN A 145 6.94 -11.40 3.83
C ASN A 145 7.99 -11.53 2.73
N LEU A 146 7.62 -12.06 1.56
CA LEU A 146 8.57 -12.22 0.45
C LEU A 146 8.92 -10.88 -0.19
N LYS A 147 10.13 -10.77 -0.71
CA LYS A 147 10.54 -9.64 -1.54
C LYS A 147 9.58 -9.50 -2.72
N LYS A 148 9.05 -8.33 -2.92
CA LYS A 148 8.20 -8.01 -4.06
C LYS A 148 8.31 -6.54 -4.40
N LYS A 149 8.08 -6.23 -5.68
CA LYS A 149 7.97 -4.85 -6.14
C LYS A 149 7.03 -4.77 -7.33
N TRP A 150 6.36 -3.65 -7.42
CA TRP A 150 5.60 -3.28 -8.59
C TRP A 150 6.50 -2.67 -9.66
N LYS A 151 6.17 -2.96 -10.91
CA LYS A 151 6.84 -2.40 -12.07
C LYS A 151 5.86 -2.22 -13.22
N ILE A 152 6.09 -1.22 -14.07
CA ILE A 152 5.38 -1.08 -15.34
C ILE A 152 6.26 -1.70 -16.44
N ILE A 153 5.75 -2.74 -17.09
CA ILE A 153 6.41 -3.42 -18.20
C ILE A 153 5.42 -3.43 -19.39
N ASP A 154 5.83 -2.85 -20.50
CA ASP A 154 4.99 -2.73 -21.70
C ASP A 154 3.58 -2.16 -21.40
N GLY A 155 3.52 -1.12 -20.57
CA GLY A 155 2.28 -0.47 -20.14
C GLY A 155 1.46 -1.25 -19.11
N LYS A 156 1.85 -2.48 -18.75
CA LYS A 156 1.17 -3.31 -17.76
C LYS A 156 1.80 -3.18 -16.39
N ARG A 157 0.98 -3.13 -15.36
CA ARG A 157 1.40 -3.13 -13.94
C ARG A 157 1.65 -4.57 -13.51
N VAL A 158 2.90 -4.91 -13.24
CA VAL A 158 3.36 -6.27 -12.94
C VAL A 158 3.94 -6.30 -11.53
N LEU A 159 3.49 -7.25 -10.71
CA LEU A 159 4.07 -7.52 -9.40
C LEU A 159 5.19 -8.57 -9.55
N LEU A 160 6.44 -8.13 -9.42
CA LEU A 160 7.58 -9.02 -9.36
C LEU A 160 7.71 -9.59 -7.95
N LYS A 161 7.75 -10.91 -7.82
CA LYS A 161 7.95 -11.61 -6.54
C LYS A 161 9.34 -12.24 -6.51
N GLY A 162 10.04 -12.10 -5.39
CA GLY A 162 11.30 -12.78 -5.13
C GLY A 162 11.09 -14.00 -4.25
N SER A 163 12.09 -14.84 -4.19
CA SER A 163 12.11 -16.03 -3.33
C SER A 163 12.99 -15.82 -2.11
N SER A 164 12.75 -16.61 -1.05
CA SER A 164 13.57 -16.65 0.15
C SER A 164 14.76 -17.62 0.00
N ALA A 165 15.89 -17.25 0.61
CA ALA A 165 17.01 -18.20 0.75
C ALA A 165 16.68 -19.23 1.86
N PRO A 166 17.27 -20.47 1.82
CA PRO A 166 18.26 -20.93 0.84
C PRO A 166 17.66 -21.56 -0.42
N TYR A 167 16.43 -22.08 -0.37
CA TYR A 167 15.92 -22.97 -1.43
C TYR A 167 15.25 -22.25 -2.61
N ARG A 168 14.79 -21.02 -2.42
CA ARG A 168 14.13 -20.18 -3.45
C ARG A 168 12.95 -20.87 -4.14
N GLN A 169 12.27 -21.77 -3.47
CA GLN A 169 11.20 -22.61 -4.06
C GLN A 169 9.92 -21.82 -4.39
N GLU A 170 9.68 -20.71 -3.72
CA GLU A 170 8.43 -19.95 -3.87
C GLU A 170 8.21 -19.49 -5.31
N ALA A 171 9.24 -18.98 -5.99
CA ALA A 171 9.12 -18.55 -7.39
C ALA A 171 8.84 -19.73 -8.32
N TYR A 172 9.49 -20.88 -8.10
CA TYR A 172 9.24 -22.09 -8.88
C TYR A 172 7.83 -22.63 -8.68
N ASN A 173 7.34 -22.62 -7.42
CA ASN A 173 5.98 -23.04 -7.10
C ASN A 173 4.92 -22.12 -7.74
N GLU A 174 5.14 -20.82 -7.75
CA GLU A 174 4.26 -19.86 -8.43
C GLU A 174 4.21 -20.11 -9.94
N VAL A 175 5.36 -20.33 -10.59
CA VAL A 175 5.42 -20.64 -12.02
C VAL A 175 4.72 -21.96 -12.32
N LEU A 176 4.96 -23.01 -11.52
CA LEU A 176 4.31 -24.31 -11.68
C LEU A 176 2.79 -24.20 -11.50
N ALA A 177 2.35 -23.50 -10.47
CA ALA A 177 0.92 -23.28 -10.22
C ALA A 177 0.26 -22.51 -11.37
N SER A 178 0.92 -21.48 -11.90
CA SER A 178 0.45 -20.71 -13.05
C SER A 178 0.31 -21.59 -14.30
N GLU A 179 1.28 -22.46 -14.56
CA GLU A 179 1.24 -23.36 -15.71
C GLU A 179 0.12 -24.40 -15.59
N ILE A 180 -0.11 -24.93 -14.38
CA ILE A 180 -1.23 -25.84 -14.09
C ILE A 180 -2.56 -25.11 -14.32
N ALA A 181 -2.72 -23.89 -13.75
CA ALA A 181 -3.91 -23.08 -13.91
C ALA A 181 -4.21 -22.80 -15.39
N ARG A 182 -3.17 -22.43 -16.17
CA ARG A 182 -3.29 -22.21 -17.61
C ARG A 182 -3.82 -23.44 -18.36
N ARG A 183 -3.31 -24.62 -18.03
CA ARG A 183 -3.76 -25.89 -18.66
C ARG A 183 -5.18 -26.28 -18.25
N LEU A 184 -5.61 -25.88 -17.07
CA LEU A 184 -6.97 -26.10 -16.56
C LEU A 184 -7.94 -24.99 -16.96
N CYS A 185 -7.51 -24.01 -17.76
CA CYS A 185 -8.29 -22.81 -18.13
C CYS A 185 -8.83 -22.04 -16.92
N ILE A 186 -8.10 -22.04 -15.80
CA ILE A 186 -8.42 -21.27 -14.61
C ILE A 186 -7.75 -19.89 -14.74
N PRO A 187 -8.50 -18.78 -14.66
CA PRO A 187 -7.92 -17.44 -14.65
C PRO A 187 -7.08 -17.22 -13.38
N TYR A 188 -5.91 -16.59 -13.50
CA TYR A 188 -4.99 -16.32 -12.40
C TYR A 188 -4.26 -14.98 -12.61
#